data_e2833c162854fa136615ab26268637f2
#
_entry.id   e2833c162854fa136615ab26268637f2
#
_cell.length_a   1.000
_cell.length_b   1.000
_cell.length_c   1.000
_cell.angle_alpha   90.00
_cell.angle_beta   90.00
_cell.angle_gamma   90.00
#
_symmetry.space_group_name_H-M   'P 1'
#
loop_
_entity.id
_entity.type
_entity.pdbx_description
1 polymer ?
#
loop_
_entity_poly.entity_id
_entity_poly.type
_entity_poly.pdbx_seq_one_letter_code
_entity_poly.pdbx_strand_id
1 'polypeptide(L)'
;MIFISQSGITDHTREAQWDQWYIEHLRIMVTVPGISSAQRFKADTPGFPPSLAIYSITSPAVFTDPYYLSVRGMGEWLPLIDRRHYRRNLFEGLEHAPLAADDARLLVADRLQPQDAIGGIEWIWLKSVGLDCSTPYRGIAVVAAAKLPALAETVAVYRPVTPRMSKDSD
;
A
#
# COMPACT_ATOMS: atom_id res chain seq x y z
N MET A 1 -1.05 -13.25 2.63
CA MET A 1 0.14 -12.35 2.74
C MET A 1 -0.18 -10.96 2.20
N ILE A 2 0.55 -9.95 2.62
CA ILE A 2 0.30 -8.56 2.22
C ILE A 2 1.51 -8.04 1.43
N PHE A 3 1.26 -7.62 0.19
CA PHE A 3 2.24 -6.88 -0.60
C PHE A 3 1.90 -5.39 -0.55
N ILE A 4 2.89 -4.55 -0.22
CA ILE A 4 2.75 -3.10 -0.18
C ILE A 4 3.77 -2.46 -1.12
N SER A 5 3.28 -1.67 -2.07
CA SER A 5 4.07 -0.82 -2.95
C SER A 5 3.88 0.64 -2.55
N GLN A 6 4.97 1.33 -2.27
CA GLN A 6 4.99 2.77 -2.00
C GLN A 6 5.72 3.48 -3.13
N SER A 7 5.22 4.64 -3.53
CA SER A 7 5.78 5.38 -4.65
C SER A 7 5.42 6.87 -4.57
N GLY A 8 6.03 7.66 -5.45
CA GLY A 8 5.73 9.03 -5.75
C GLY A 8 6.25 9.35 -7.14
N ILE A 9 5.83 10.44 -7.71
CA ILE A 9 6.35 10.95 -8.97
C ILE A 9 7.06 12.28 -8.78
N THR A 10 8.06 12.55 -9.63
CA THR A 10 8.87 13.78 -9.60
C THR A 10 8.18 14.95 -10.29
N ASP A 11 7.33 14.67 -11.29
CA ASP A 11 6.56 15.68 -12.01
C ASP A 11 5.11 15.76 -11.49
N HIS A 12 4.89 16.61 -10.50
CA HIS A 12 3.58 16.79 -9.87
C HIS A 12 2.51 17.37 -10.80
N THR A 13 2.88 17.99 -11.94
CA THR A 13 1.91 18.49 -12.91
C THR A 13 1.15 17.35 -13.61
N ARG A 14 1.71 16.14 -13.59
CA ARG A 14 1.13 14.93 -14.19
C ARG A 14 0.42 14.02 -13.18
N GLU A 15 0.22 14.48 -11.96
CA GLU A 15 -0.31 13.63 -10.88
C GLU A 15 -1.71 13.08 -11.20
N ALA A 16 -2.59 13.89 -11.79
CA ALA A 16 -3.94 13.46 -12.18
C ALA A 16 -3.91 12.35 -13.25
N GLN A 17 -2.97 12.43 -14.21
CA GLN A 17 -2.79 11.40 -15.22
C GLN A 17 -2.25 10.11 -14.61
N TRP A 18 -1.30 10.23 -13.68
CA TRP A 18 -0.76 9.09 -12.95
C TRP A 18 -1.81 8.40 -12.08
N ASP A 19 -2.70 9.17 -11.45
CA ASP A 19 -3.82 8.64 -10.68
C ASP A 19 -4.76 7.81 -11.56
N GLN A 20 -5.10 8.32 -12.75
CA GLN A 20 -5.94 7.59 -13.69
C GLN A 20 -5.27 6.31 -14.19
N TRP A 21 -4.00 6.38 -14.57
CA TRP A 21 -3.22 5.20 -14.96
C TRP A 21 -3.18 4.16 -13.83
N TYR A 22 -3.01 4.60 -12.59
CA TYR A 22 -2.89 3.69 -11.44
C TYR A 22 -4.19 2.93 -11.17
N ILE A 23 -5.35 3.53 -11.42
CA ILE A 23 -6.65 2.84 -11.33
C ILE A 23 -6.67 1.65 -12.30
N GLU A 24 -6.31 1.88 -13.56
CA GLU A 24 -6.26 0.80 -14.56
C GLU A 24 -5.19 -0.25 -14.21
N HIS A 25 -4.04 0.19 -13.70
CA HIS A 25 -3.01 -0.73 -13.24
C HIS A 25 -3.51 -1.65 -12.11
N LEU A 26 -4.25 -1.13 -11.13
CA LEU A 26 -4.84 -1.96 -10.07
C LEU A 26 -5.85 -2.96 -10.62
N ARG A 27 -6.70 -2.56 -11.59
CA ARG A 27 -7.65 -3.46 -12.26
C ARG A 27 -6.94 -4.62 -12.93
N ILE A 28 -5.84 -4.35 -13.62
CA ILE A 28 -5.01 -5.38 -14.23
C ILE A 28 -4.39 -6.28 -13.14
N MET A 29 -3.85 -5.69 -12.08
CA MET A 29 -3.17 -6.44 -11.03
C MET A 29 -4.07 -7.45 -10.32
N VAL A 30 -5.37 -7.15 -10.11
CA VAL A 30 -6.28 -8.11 -9.48
C VAL A 30 -6.69 -9.26 -10.41
N THR A 31 -6.38 -9.20 -11.70
CA THR A 31 -6.55 -10.34 -12.61
C THR A 31 -5.41 -11.35 -12.53
N VAL A 32 -4.28 -10.98 -11.92
CA VAL A 32 -3.12 -11.87 -11.75
C VAL A 32 -3.49 -13.02 -10.81
N PRO A 33 -3.21 -14.29 -11.20
CA PRO A 33 -3.41 -15.42 -10.31
C PRO A 33 -2.70 -15.22 -8.95
N GLY A 34 -3.44 -15.40 -7.86
CA GLY A 34 -2.91 -15.24 -6.51
C GLY A 34 -2.97 -13.82 -5.94
N ILE A 35 -3.44 -12.82 -6.68
CA ILE A 35 -3.80 -11.50 -6.15
C ILE A 35 -5.32 -11.45 -5.97
N SER A 36 -5.79 -11.35 -4.73
CA SER A 36 -7.22 -11.37 -4.43
C SER A 36 -7.85 -9.99 -4.26
N SER A 37 -7.05 -8.98 -3.90
CA SER A 37 -7.54 -7.61 -3.78
C SER A 37 -6.41 -6.59 -3.90
N ALA A 38 -6.78 -5.36 -4.26
CA ALA A 38 -5.90 -4.19 -4.27
C ALA A 38 -6.66 -2.94 -3.85
N GLN A 39 -5.99 -2.03 -3.13
CA GLN A 39 -6.50 -0.70 -2.80
C GLN A 39 -5.37 0.30 -2.77
N ARG A 40 -5.60 1.50 -3.32
CA ARG A 40 -4.63 2.59 -3.33
C ARG A 40 -5.00 3.70 -2.36
N PHE A 41 -3.95 4.30 -1.81
CA PHE A 41 -4.02 5.37 -0.82
C PHE A 41 -3.07 6.51 -1.19
N LYS A 42 -3.40 7.72 -0.75
CA LYS A 42 -2.49 8.89 -0.78
C LYS A 42 -2.21 9.39 0.63
N ALA A 43 -0.98 9.83 0.87
CA ALA A 43 -0.57 10.36 2.15
C ALA A 43 -1.24 11.71 2.44
N ASP A 44 -1.82 11.84 3.63
CA ASP A 44 -2.23 13.11 4.22
C ASP A 44 -1.09 13.73 5.06
N THR A 45 -0.11 12.91 5.45
CA THR A 45 1.05 13.33 6.24
C THR A 45 2.24 13.62 5.32
N PRO A 46 2.83 14.82 5.33
CA PRO A 46 4.03 15.13 4.55
C PRO A 46 5.25 14.34 5.06
N GLY A 47 6.25 14.16 4.19
CA GLY A 47 7.50 13.46 4.52
C GLY A 47 7.45 11.94 4.35
N PHE A 48 6.28 11.37 4.10
CA PHE A 48 6.12 9.95 3.77
C PHE A 48 5.91 9.74 2.27
N PRO A 49 6.06 8.50 1.76
CA PRO A 49 5.75 8.18 0.37
C PRO A 49 4.34 8.67 0.00
N PRO A 50 4.19 9.50 -1.05
CA PRO A 50 2.91 10.13 -1.37
C PRO A 50 1.80 9.15 -1.75
N SER A 51 2.17 7.98 -2.27
CA SER A 51 1.24 6.94 -2.72
C SER A 51 1.61 5.59 -2.12
N LEU A 52 0.59 4.83 -1.74
CA LEU A 52 0.71 3.48 -1.20
C LEU A 52 -0.39 2.62 -1.80
N ALA A 53 -0.02 1.44 -2.30
CA ALA A 53 -0.97 0.42 -2.74
C ALA A 53 -0.77 -0.85 -1.92
N ILE A 54 -1.87 -1.39 -1.39
CA ILE A 54 -1.90 -2.64 -0.63
C ILE A 54 -2.58 -3.71 -1.47
N TYR A 55 -1.97 -4.88 -1.51
CA TYR A 55 -2.47 -6.06 -2.19
C TYR A 55 -2.57 -7.24 -1.21
N SER A 56 -3.66 -7.98 -1.28
CA SER A 56 -3.76 -9.31 -0.66
C SER A 56 -3.28 -10.35 -1.68
N ILE A 57 -2.25 -11.11 -1.32
CA ILE A 57 -1.69 -12.14 -2.20
C ILE A 57 -1.63 -13.50 -1.50
N THR A 58 -1.71 -14.58 -2.26
CA THR A 58 -1.70 -15.94 -1.70
C THR A 58 -0.31 -16.38 -1.23
N SER A 59 0.72 -16.08 -2.02
CA SER A 59 2.10 -16.49 -1.73
C SER A 59 3.11 -15.68 -2.54
N PRO A 60 4.43 -15.76 -2.21
CA PRO A 60 5.49 -15.13 -3.00
C PRO A 60 5.59 -15.62 -4.45
N ALA A 61 5.00 -16.78 -4.78
CA ALA A 61 4.99 -17.32 -6.14
C ALA A 61 4.31 -16.37 -7.15
N VAL A 62 3.44 -15.48 -6.70
CA VAL A 62 2.87 -14.41 -7.53
C VAL A 62 3.96 -13.61 -8.26
N PHE A 63 5.10 -13.35 -7.61
CA PHE A 63 6.17 -12.52 -8.21
C PHE A 63 6.97 -13.21 -9.31
N THR A 64 6.81 -14.53 -9.47
CA THR A 64 7.42 -15.33 -10.54
C THR A 64 6.41 -15.79 -11.58
N ASP A 65 5.13 -15.50 -11.39
CA ASP A 65 4.09 -15.81 -12.36
C ASP A 65 4.35 -15.08 -13.68
N PRO A 66 4.30 -15.77 -14.86
CA PRO A 66 4.59 -15.16 -16.15
C PRO A 66 3.65 -14.00 -16.50
N TYR A 67 2.37 -14.09 -16.13
CA TYR A 67 1.42 -13.02 -16.38
C TYR A 67 1.71 -11.81 -15.49
N TYR A 68 1.99 -12.02 -14.20
CA TYR A 68 2.47 -10.93 -13.33
C TYR A 68 3.68 -10.23 -13.92
N LEU A 69 4.68 -10.98 -14.38
CA LEU A 69 5.91 -10.41 -14.96
C LEU A 69 5.63 -9.59 -16.22
N SER A 70 4.60 -9.91 -16.98
CA SER A 70 4.22 -9.19 -18.20
C SER A 70 3.47 -7.87 -17.92
N VAL A 71 2.76 -7.76 -16.77
CA VAL A 71 1.88 -6.63 -16.45
C VAL A 71 2.38 -5.75 -15.31
N ARG A 72 3.39 -6.20 -14.57
CA ARG A 72 3.94 -5.48 -13.41
C ARG A 72 4.71 -4.23 -13.79
N GLY A 73 4.94 -3.39 -12.78
CA GLY A 73 5.84 -2.25 -12.88
C GLY A 73 5.10 -0.94 -13.15
N MET A 74 5.86 0.11 -13.39
CA MET A 74 5.33 1.47 -13.54
C MET A 74 5.16 1.90 -15.01
N GLY A 75 5.40 0.98 -15.97
CA GLY A 75 5.22 1.25 -17.39
C GLY A 75 5.91 2.54 -17.83
N GLU A 76 5.19 3.39 -18.56
CA GLU A 76 5.67 4.71 -19.01
C GLU A 76 6.00 5.69 -17.88
N TRP A 77 5.54 5.44 -16.65
CA TRP A 77 5.81 6.28 -15.49
C TRP A 77 7.17 6.03 -14.85
N LEU A 78 7.85 4.93 -15.22
CA LEU A 78 9.11 4.53 -14.60
C LEU A 78 10.17 5.66 -14.59
N PRO A 79 10.35 6.47 -15.64
CA PRO A 79 11.31 7.60 -15.63
C PRO A 79 10.93 8.72 -14.66
N LEU A 80 9.66 8.84 -14.29
CA LEU A 80 9.12 9.87 -13.41
C LEU A 80 8.96 9.40 -11.96
N ILE A 81 9.24 8.12 -11.67
CA ILE A 81 9.12 7.60 -10.31
C ILE A 81 10.18 8.23 -9.41
N ASP A 82 9.73 8.80 -8.31
CA ASP A 82 10.62 9.32 -7.27
C ASP A 82 11.24 8.15 -6.49
N ARG A 83 12.50 7.88 -6.77
CA ARG A 83 13.25 6.75 -6.17
C ARG A 83 13.40 6.87 -4.65
N ARG A 84 13.26 8.06 -4.07
CA ARG A 84 13.30 8.27 -2.61
C ARG A 84 12.12 7.58 -1.93
N HIS A 85 10.99 7.48 -2.63
CA HIS A 85 9.72 6.95 -2.13
C HIS A 85 9.38 5.55 -2.66
N TYR A 86 10.13 5.04 -3.64
CA TYR A 86 9.82 3.74 -4.23
C TYR A 86 10.30 2.60 -3.34
N ARG A 87 9.34 1.88 -2.75
CA ARG A 87 9.58 0.71 -1.88
C ARG A 87 8.54 -0.37 -2.18
N ARG A 88 8.99 -1.60 -2.21
CA ARG A 88 8.16 -2.78 -2.41
C ARG A 88 8.47 -3.78 -1.32
N ASN A 89 7.51 -4.06 -0.47
CA ASN A 89 7.70 -4.96 0.67
C ASN A 89 6.64 -6.05 0.67
N LEU A 90 7.07 -7.26 1.01
CA LEU A 90 6.21 -8.40 1.27
C LEU A 90 6.17 -8.66 2.76
N PHE A 91 4.96 -8.85 3.28
CA PHE A 91 4.71 -9.05 4.70
C PHE A 91 3.90 -10.32 4.97
N GLU A 92 4.20 -10.98 6.07
CA GLU A 92 3.35 -11.96 6.74
C GLU A 92 2.61 -11.32 7.93
N GLY A 93 1.58 -12.01 8.46
CA GLY A 93 0.78 -11.56 9.60
C GLY A 93 -0.70 -11.34 9.28
N LEU A 94 -1.04 -11.21 7.99
CA LEU A 94 -2.43 -11.17 7.52
C LEU A 94 -2.57 -11.96 6.20
N GLU A 95 -3.73 -12.57 6.02
CA GLU A 95 -4.14 -13.17 4.73
C GLU A 95 -4.74 -12.12 3.80
N HIS A 96 -5.57 -11.23 4.35
CA HIS A 96 -6.27 -10.20 3.62
C HIS A 96 -6.00 -8.82 4.22
N ALA A 97 -5.75 -7.85 3.34
CA ALA A 97 -5.62 -6.45 3.74
C ALA A 97 -6.94 -5.95 4.35
N PRO A 98 -6.90 -5.11 5.39
CA PRO A 98 -8.11 -4.52 5.95
C PRO A 98 -8.79 -3.63 4.89
N LEU A 99 -10.11 -3.62 4.88
CA LEU A 99 -10.89 -2.71 4.06
C LEU A 99 -10.83 -1.30 4.66
N ALA A 100 -10.49 -0.30 3.84
CA ALA A 100 -10.63 1.09 4.20
C ALA A 100 -11.73 1.73 3.34
N ALA A 101 -12.84 2.12 3.96
CA ALA A 101 -13.90 2.90 3.31
C ALA A 101 -13.44 4.35 3.07
N ASP A 102 -14.16 5.11 2.25
CA ASP A 102 -13.78 6.46 1.84
C ASP A 102 -13.62 7.43 3.02
N ASP A 103 -14.41 7.23 4.07
CA ASP A 103 -14.35 8.00 5.33
C ASP A 103 -13.34 7.46 6.34
N ALA A 104 -12.56 6.46 5.99
CA ALA A 104 -11.50 5.90 6.83
C ALA A 104 -10.13 6.49 6.53
N ARG A 105 -9.19 6.22 7.43
CA ARG A 105 -7.75 6.45 7.24
C ARG A 105 -6.99 5.17 7.54
N LEU A 106 -6.03 4.87 6.68
CA LEU A 106 -5.03 3.86 6.92
C LEU A 106 -3.84 4.51 7.62
N LEU A 107 -3.50 4.02 8.78
CA LEU A 107 -2.33 4.43 9.55
C LEU A 107 -1.20 3.44 9.28
N VAL A 108 0.01 3.95 9.13
CA VAL A 108 1.20 3.13 8.88
C VAL A 108 2.33 3.58 9.79
N ALA A 109 2.94 2.63 10.49
CA ALA A 109 4.08 2.87 11.37
C ALA A 109 5.16 1.79 11.15
N ASP A 110 6.35 2.19 10.72
CA ASP A 110 7.50 1.30 10.57
C ASP A 110 8.30 1.23 11.87
N ARG A 111 8.64 0.01 12.33
CA ARG A 111 9.32 -0.22 13.62
C ARG A 111 10.32 -1.37 13.51
N LEU A 112 11.29 -1.37 14.42
CA LEU A 112 12.23 -2.49 14.59
C LEU A 112 11.56 -3.70 15.23
N GLN A 113 10.54 -3.47 16.06
CA GLN A 113 9.75 -4.50 16.75
C GLN A 113 8.28 -4.02 16.88
N PRO A 114 7.32 -4.94 16.98
CA PRO A 114 5.94 -4.61 17.32
C PRO A 114 5.87 -3.84 18.64
N GLN A 115 4.92 -2.94 18.77
CA GLN A 115 4.66 -2.13 19.97
C GLN A 115 3.20 -2.29 20.39
N ASP A 116 2.95 -2.44 21.68
CA ASP A 116 1.60 -2.75 22.20
C ASP A 116 0.60 -1.62 21.93
N ALA A 117 1.04 -0.35 21.99
CA ALA A 117 0.19 0.77 21.67
C ALA A 117 0.98 1.95 21.10
N ILE A 118 0.47 2.55 20.03
CA ILE A 118 0.90 3.85 19.53
C ILE A 118 -0.37 4.70 19.44
N GLY A 119 -0.46 5.78 20.21
CA GLY A 119 -1.60 6.70 20.18
C GLY A 119 -2.93 6.08 20.63
N GLY A 120 -2.92 5.03 21.45
CA GLY A 120 -4.13 4.34 21.91
C GLY A 120 -4.87 3.56 20.81
N ILE A 121 -4.18 3.27 19.71
CA ILE A 121 -4.72 2.54 18.55
C ILE A 121 -4.32 1.07 18.63
N GLU A 122 -5.22 0.19 18.27
CA GLU A 122 -4.94 -1.23 18.08
C GLU A 122 -4.27 -1.42 16.70
N TRP A 123 -3.01 -1.87 16.71
CA TRP A 123 -2.21 -2.08 15.52
C TRP A 123 -2.14 -3.54 15.12
N ILE A 124 -2.26 -3.78 13.82
CA ILE A 124 -1.92 -5.07 13.22
C ILE A 124 -0.46 -5.00 12.78
N TRP A 125 0.39 -5.82 13.36
CA TRP A 125 1.82 -5.84 13.03
C TRP A 125 2.13 -6.88 11.97
N LEU A 126 2.70 -6.41 10.87
CA LEU A 126 3.13 -7.20 9.74
C LEU A 126 4.65 -7.35 9.80
N LYS A 127 5.15 -8.57 9.66
CA LYS A 127 6.59 -8.84 9.60
C LYS A 127 7.06 -8.89 8.15
N SER A 128 8.13 -8.17 7.84
CA SER A 128 8.74 -8.17 6.51
C SER A 128 9.41 -9.51 6.21
N VAL A 129 9.11 -10.10 5.05
CA VAL A 129 9.60 -11.43 4.65
C VAL A 129 10.13 -11.48 3.23
N GLY A 130 10.11 -10.37 2.49
CA GLY A 130 10.61 -10.37 1.11
C GLY A 130 10.56 -9.02 0.41
N LEU A 131 11.10 -9.00 -0.81
CA LEU A 131 11.34 -7.83 -1.63
C LEU A 131 12.36 -6.89 -0.96
N ASP A 132 12.06 -5.58 -0.87
CA ASP A 132 13.05 -4.60 -0.38
C ASP A 132 13.34 -4.70 1.12
N CYS A 133 12.46 -5.31 1.90
CA CYS A 133 12.57 -5.40 3.37
C CYS A 133 12.98 -4.08 4.01
N SER A 134 12.37 -2.96 3.57
CA SER A 134 12.76 -1.60 3.98
C SER A 134 12.47 -1.29 5.45
N THR A 135 11.70 -2.13 6.11
CA THR A 135 11.43 -2.11 7.56
C THR A 135 11.27 -3.54 8.07
N PRO A 136 11.74 -3.89 9.27
CA PRO A 136 11.49 -5.20 9.86
C PRO A 136 10.02 -5.47 10.13
N TYR A 137 9.31 -4.49 10.69
CA TYR A 137 7.88 -4.56 10.99
C TYR A 137 7.16 -3.32 10.52
N ARG A 138 5.95 -3.52 10.03
CA ARG A 138 5.01 -2.46 9.69
C ARG A 138 3.71 -2.64 10.45
N GLY A 139 3.40 -1.69 11.31
CA GLY A 139 2.08 -1.58 11.92
C GLY A 139 1.12 -0.94 10.93
N ILE A 140 -0.06 -1.51 10.79
CA ILE A 140 -1.18 -0.92 10.07
C ILE A 140 -2.42 -0.87 10.96
N ALA A 141 -3.21 0.18 10.81
CA ALA A 141 -4.51 0.29 11.43
C ALA A 141 -5.47 1.05 10.51
N VAL A 142 -6.74 0.70 10.54
CA VAL A 142 -7.79 1.44 9.82
C VAL A 142 -8.71 2.07 10.87
N VAL A 143 -8.86 3.38 10.79
CA VAL A 143 -9.69 4.17 11.70
C VAL A 143 -10.63 5.07 10.91
N ALA A 144 -11.82 5.37 11.44
CA ALA A 144 -12.69 6.39 10.86
C ALA A 144 -11.99 7.77 10.93
N ALA A 145 -12.03 8.55 9.86
CA ALA A 145 -11.38 9.87 9.82
C ALA A 145 -11.83 10.80 10.95
N ALA A 146 -13.11 10.72 11.32
CA ALA A 146 -13.67 11.51 12.43
C ALA A 146 -13.15 11.08 13.82
N LYS A 147 -12.52 9.92 13.92
CA LYS A 147 -11.96 9.36 15.18
C LYS A 147 -10.42 9.35 15.17
N LEU A 148 -9.80 10.04 14.21
CA LEU A 148 -8.35 10.09 14.12
C LEU A 148 -7.78 10.79 15.36
N PRO A 149 -6.95 10.11 16.19
CA PRO A 149 -6.33 10.75 17.36
C PRO A 149 -5.14 11.62 16.95
N ALA A 150 -4.60 12.36 17.90
CA ALA A 150 -3.29 12.98 17.74
C ALA A 150 -2.23 11.87 17.58
N LEU A 151 -1.44 11.93 16.52
CA LEU A 151 -0.45 10.92 16.17
C LEU A 151 0.97 11.50 16.27
N ALA A 152 1.92 10.62 16.59
CA ALA A 152 3.33 10.96 16.52
C ALA A 152 3.76 11.19 15.05
N GLU A 153 4.75 12.05 14.84
CA GLU A 153 5.34 12.34 13.51
C GLU A 153 5.88 11.10 12.78
N THR A 154 6.07 10.00 13.50
CA THR A 154 6.56 8.71 12.96
C THR A 154 5.42 7.82 12.46
N VAL A 155 4.20 8.29 12.43
CA VAL A 155 3.02 7.60 11.91
C VAL A 155 2.52 8.31 10.67
N ALA A 156 2.49 7.62 9.56
CA ALA A 156 1.90 8.12 8.33
C ALA A 156 0.39 7.90 8.32
N VAL A 157 -0.34 8.89 7.84
CA VAL A 157 -1.79 8.84 7.63
C VAL A 157 -2.06 8.85 6.14
N TYR A 158 -2.81 7.88 5.68
CA TYR A 158 -3.18 7.72 4.29
C TYR A 158 -4.70 7.72 4.13
N ARG A 159 -5.21 8.46 3.14
CA ARG A 159 -6.62 8.36 2.73
C ARG A 159 -6.77 7.40 1.56
N PRO A 160 -7.85 6.61 1.48
CA PRO A 160 -8.15 5.83 0.29
C PRO A 160 -8.44 6.76 -0.88
N VAL A 161 -7.98 6.39 -2.07
CA VAL A 161 -8.23 7.13 -3.33
C VAL A 161 -8.80 6.22 -4.42
N THR A 162 -8.98 4.94 -4.09
CA THR A 162 -9.75 3.98 -4.87
C THR A 162 -10.64 3.15 -3.95
N PRO A 163 -11.75 2.61 -4.42
CA PRO A 163 -12.38 1.50 -3.73
C PRO A 163 -11.42 0.32 -3.65
N ARG A 164 -11.70 -0.63 -2.77
CA ARG A 164 -11.03 -1.92 -2.80
C ARG A 164 -11.47 -2.67 -4.06
N MET A 165 -10.52 -3.00 -4.89
CA MET A 165 -10.74 -3.80 -6.09
C MET A 165 -10.50 -5.27 -5.79
N SER A 166 -11.30 -6.14 -6.36
CA SER A 166 -11.14 -7.58 -6.34
C SER A 166 -11.53 -8.15 -7.69
N LYS A 167 -11.17 -9.42 -7.94
CA LYS A 167 -11.48 -10.09 -9.21
C LYS A 167 -12.99 -10.15 -9.51
N ASP A 168 -13.83 -10.12 -8.47
CA ASP A 168 -15.29 -10.24 -8.59
C ASP A 168 -16.01 -8.88 -8.47
N SER A 169 -15.26 -7.76 -8.54
CA SER A 169 -15.82 -6.40 -8.47
C SER A 169 -15.97 -5.84 -9.88
N ASP A 170 -17.03 -6.24 -10.55
CA ASP A 170 -17.57 -5.56 -11.76
C ASP A 170 -18.67 -4.58 -11.37
#